data_faf8954b06b290baa6dd7c23a2d95041
#
_entry.id   faf8954b06b290baa6dd7c23a2d95041
#
_cell.length_a   1.000
_cell.length_b   1.000
_cell.length_c   1.000
_cell.angle_alpha   90.00
_cell.angle_beta   90.00
_cell.angle_gamma   90.00
#
_symmetry.space_group_name_H-M   'P 1'
#
loop_
_entity.id
_entity.type
_entity.pdbx_description
1 polymer ?
#
loop_
_entity_poly.entity_id
_entity_poly.type
_entity_poly.pdbx_seq_one_letter_code
_entity_poly.pdbx_strand_id
1 'polypeptide(L)'
;QYSITTTINRKNSNMIHMRNLMTGCLLAAFLCAASCGCSKDNGGGEEGGQVAGVTVKPAYNKSEVLHNPLNGWVMYVSADYDPSYFDKEIYVPLLGKNVRVADYASACYIRTKWSVLNPADGQYAWKDPDSKVYKLVQKARELKLPIAFRVVVDGRDQGANTPQFVYDAGAEYAMSEPKYPDRKTPMPQDPIFQRYYEKFVAALAEEFNDPEYTSFIDGYGLGKWGEGHSVAYNKDDVS
;
A
#
# COMPACT_ATOMS: atom_id res chain seq x y z
N GLN A 1 23.59 -9.89 4.23
CA GLN A 1 22.74 -8.77 4.67
C GLN A 1 22.87 -7.69 3.60
N TYR A 2 22.08 -7.80 2.53
CA TYR A 2 22.05 -6.80 1.46
C TYR A 2 20.85 -5.90 1.68
N SER A 3 21.14 -4.63 2.01
CA SER A 3 20.16 -3.55 2.06
C SER A 3 20.01 -3.01 0.64
N ILE A 4 18.84 -3.17 0.03
CA ILE A 4 18.50 -2.51 -1.22
C ILE A 4 18.14 -1.06 -0.87
N THR A 5 19.12 -0.18 -0.98
CA THR A 5 18.91 1.26 -0.83
C THR A 5 18.55 1.82 -2.20
N THR A 6 17.26 1.99 -2.46
CA THR A 6 16.81 2.73 -3.65
C THR A 6 17.13 4.20 -3.45
N THR A 7 18.17 4.68 -4.11
CA THR A 7 18.57 6.10 -4.07
C THR A 7 17.59 6.89 -4.94
N ILE A 8 16.59 7.51 -4.32
CA ILE A 8 15.75 8.51 -4.97
C ILE A 8 16.57 9.80 -5.04
N ASN A 9 16.99 10.15 -6.24
CA ASN A 9 17.77 11.37 -6.51
C ASN A 9 16.80 12.58 -6.50
N ARG A 10 16.45 13.09 -5.31
CA ARG A 10 15.82 14.40 -5.14
C ARG A 10 16.91 15.46 -5.21
N LYS A 11 16.76 16.41 -6.14
CA LYS A 11 17.62 17.60 -6.25
C LYS A 11 17.83 18.23 -4.87
N ASN A 12 19.10 18.29 -4.46
CA ASN A 12 19.54 18.92 -3.23
C ASN A 12 19.16 20.41 -3.20
N SER A 13 18.17 20.78 -2.40
CA SER A 13 18.09 22.15 -1.86
C SER A 13 17.43 22.26 -0.48
N ASN A 14 16.81 21.20 0.06
CA ASN A 14 16.07 21.31 1.33
C ASN A 14 16.62 20.46 2.49
N MET A 15 17.76 19.78 2.30
CA MET A 15 18.27 18.86 3.34
C MET A 15 19.02 19.55 4.50
N ILE A 16 19.42 20.81 4.34
CA ILE A 16 20.14 21.54 5.39
C ILE A 16 19.21 22.12 6.47
N HIS A 17 17.94 22.43 6.13
CA HIS A 17 17.00 23.01 7.10
C HIS A 17 16.35 21.94 8.01
N MET A 18 16.23 20.68 7.58
CA MET A 18 15.61 19.63 8.40
C MET A 18 16.51 19.08 9.51
N ARG A 19 17.84 19.11 9.35
CA ARG A 19 18.76 18.61 10.40
C ARG A 19 18.77 19.49 11.66
N ASN A 20 18.54 20.79 11.52
CA ASN A 20 18.50 21.71 12.66
C ASN A 20 17.15 21.71 13.38
N LEU A 21 16.06 21.26 12.74
CA LEU A 21 14.75 21.16 13.38
C LEU A 21 14.64 19.92 14.28
N MET A 22 15.26 18.80 13.90
CA MET A 22 15.21 17.58 14.70
C MET A 22 16.03 17.65 15.99
N THR A 23 17.11 18.45 16.02
CA THR A 23 17.89 18.64 17.24
C THR A 23 17.19 19.50 18.27
N GLY A 24 16.34 20.44 17.85
CA GLY A 24 15.54 21.27 18.74
C GLY A 24 14.36 20.54 19.40
N CYS A 25 13.75 19.59 18.70
CA CYS A 25 12.61 18.82 19.24
C CYS A 25 13.03 17.75 20.25
N LEU A 26 14.24 17.20 20.16
CA LEU A 26 14.73 16.19 21.12
C LEU A 26 15.08 16.78 22.48
N LEU A 27 15.48 18.07 22.57
CA LEU A 27 15.74 18.72 23.84
C LEU A 27 14.44 19.15 24.55
N ALA A 28 13.37 19.46 23.82
CA ALA A 28 12.08 19.82 24.42
C ALA A 28 11.32 18.61 24.98
N ALA A 29 11.53 17.42 24.45
CA ALA A 29 10.88 16.18 24.91
C ALA A 29 11.47 15.67 26.25
N PHE A 30 12.72 16.02 26.60
CA PHE A 30 13.35 15.56 27.84
C PHE A 30 13.00 16.40 29.06
N LEU A 31 12.46 17.61 28.88
CA LEU A 31 12.06 18.49 29.98
C LEU A 31 10.59 18.31 30.42
N CYS A 32 9.76 17.60 29.66
CA CYS A 32 8.37 17.34 30.04
C CYS A 32 8.14 16.01 30.79
N ALA A 33 9.16 15.16 30.95
CA ALA A 33 9.01 13.84 31.60
C ALA A 33 9.21 13.88 33.14
N ALA A 34 9.47 15.05 33.74
CA ALA A 34 9.81 15.16 35.17
C ALA A 34 8.70 15.72 36.05
N SER A 35 7.45 15.88 35.57
CA SER A 35 6.37 16.46 36.37
C SER A 35 5.04 15.72 36.37
N CYS A 36 5.06 14.38 36.39
CA CYS A 36 3.89 13.58 36.76
C CYS A 36 4.15 12.89 38.10
N GLY A 37 4.16 13.68 39.18
CA GLY A 37 4.10 13.18 40.54
C GLY A 37 2.66 13.30 41.02
N CYS A 38 1.97 12.19 41.19
CA CYS A 38 0.75 12.13 41.98
C CYS A 38 1.10 12.34 43.44
N SER A 39 0.69 13.43 44.06
CA SER A 39 0.60 13.53 45.51
C SER A 39 -0.83 13.85 45.93
N LYS A 40 -1.32 13.01 46.86
CA LYS A 40 -2.56 13.22 47.59
C LYS A 40 -2.39 14.34 48.62
N ASP A 41 -3.41 15.19 48.70
CA ASP A 41 -3.97 15.99 49.78
C ASP A 41 -3.12 16.45 50.97
N ASN A 42 -3.03 17.76 51.19
CA ASN A 42 -3.80 18.50 52.21
C ASN A 42 -3.44 19.98 52.20
N GLY A 43 -4.45 20.81 52.09
CA GLY A 43 -4.68 22.07 52.76
C GLY A 43 -3.63 23.19 52.67
N GLY A 44 -3.93 24.25 51.90
CA GLY A 44 -3.25 25.53 51.95
C GLY A 44 -3.34 26.28 50.66
N GLY A 45 -4.17 27.32 50.58
CA GLY A 45 -4.44 28.05 49.37
C GLY A 45 -3.22 28.80 48.81
N GLU A 46 -3.00 28.63 47.50
CA GLU A 46 -2.36 29.61 46.64
C GLU A 46 -3.14 29.63 45.33
N GLU A 47 -3.47 30.82 44.84
CA GLU A 47 -4.17 31.07 43.60
C GLU A 47 -3.30 30.55 42.41
N GLY A 48 -3.42 29.28 42.11
CA GLY A 48 -2.94 28.71 40.86
C GLY A 48 -3.86 29.14 39.72
N GLY A 49 -3.36 29.95 38.81
CA GLY A 49 -4.10 30.38 37.62
C GLY A 49 -4.72 29.16 36.90
N GLN A 50 -6.05 29.13 36.83
CA GLN A 50 -6.79 28.13 36.05
C GLN A 50 -6.35 28.23 34.61
N VAL A 51 -5.65 27.23 34.13
CA VAL A 51 -5.48 27.03 32.69
C VAL A 51 -6.89 26.82 32.12
N ALA A 52 -7.40 27.82 31.42
CA ALA A 52 -8.71 27.73 30.78
C ALA A 52 -8.71 26.56 29.80
N GLY A 53 -9.34 25.46 30.20
CA GLY A 53 -9.50 24.31 29.36
C GLY A 53 -10.39 24.67 28.15
N VAL A 54 -9.91 24.41 26.96
CA VAL A 54 -10.72 24.54 25.75
C VAL A 54 -11.66 23.33 25.66
N THR A 55 -12.96 23.56 25.81
CA THR A 55 -13.96 22.52 25.59
C THR A 55 -14.30 22.49 24.11
N VAL A 56 -13.83 21.47 23.41
CA VAL A 56 -14.21 21.21 22.03
C VAL A 56 -15.49 20.36 22.02
N LYS A 57 -16.57 20.90 21.48
CA LYS A 57 -17.79 20.13 21.19
C LYS A 57 -17.77 19.76 19.71
N PRO A 58 -17.56 18.49 19.35
CA PRO A 58 -17.63 18.07 17.96
C PRO A 58 -19.04 18.32 17.40
N ALA A 59 -19.13 19.00 16.27
CA ALA A 59 -20.34 19.08 15.50
C ALA A 59 -20.46 17.82 14.65
N TYR A 60 -21.52 17.05 14.85
CA TYR A 60 -21.79 15.85 14.07
C TYR A 60 -22.78 16.15 12.96
N ASN A 61 -22.37 15.94 11.71
CA ASN A 61 -23.22 16.05 10.53
C ASN A 61 -23.49 14.67 9.94
N LYS A 62 -24.71 14.17 10.03
CA LYS A 62 -25.12 12.85 9.51
C LYS A 62 -25.16 12.77 7.99
N SER A 63 -25.19 13.89 7.30
CA SER A 63 -25.25 13.96 5.84
C SER A 63 -23.88 14.07 5.18
N GLU A 64 -22.81 14.23 5.94
CA GLU A 64 -21.44 14.38 5.43
C GLU A 64 -20.68 13.07 5.56
N VAL A 65 -20.07 12.62 4.46
CA VAL A 65 -19.12 11.52 4.45
C VAL A 65 -17.74 12.11 4.68
N LEU A 66 -17.13 11.76 5.82
CA LEU A 66 -15.78 12.20 6.13
C LEU A 66 -14.76 11.25 5.47
N HIS A 67 -14.04 11.77 4.50
CA HIS A 67 -12.92 11.06 3.86
C HIS A 67 -11.63 11.38 4.61
N ASN A 68 -11.06 10.36 5.25
CA ASN A 68 -9.75 10.46 5.86
C ASN A 68 -8.70 9.88 4.89
N PRO A 69 -7.74 10.67 4.39
CA PRO A 69 -6.84 10.25 3.33
C PRO A 69 -5.89 9.12 3.73
N LEU A 70 -5.61 8.91 5.00
CA LEU A 70 -4.70 7.87 5.48
C LEU A 70 -5.38 6.84 6.40
N ASN A 71 -6.66 7.00 6.66
CA ASN A 71 -7.41 6.13 7.55
C ASN A 71 -8.88 6.15 7.13
N GLY A 72 -9.42 5.02 6.80
CA GLY A 72 -10.80 4.91 6.33
C GLY A 72 -11.05 3.58 5.65
N TRP A 73 -12.18 3.46 4.98
CA TRP A 73 -12.54 2.27 4.24
C TRP A 73 -11.74 2.19 2.94
N VAL A 74 -11.21 1.02 2.67
CA VAL A 74 -10.49 0.73 1.43
C VAL A 74 -11.41 -0.10 0.53
N MET A 75 -11.62 0.36 -0.69
CA MET A 75 -12.34 -0.41 -1.69
C MET A 75 -11.37 -1.45 -2.29
N TYR A 76 -11.53 -2.69 -1.88
CA TYR A 76 -10.72 -3.80 -2.38
C TYR A 76 -11.21 -4.23 -3.77
N VAL A 77 -10.31 -4.20 -4.74
CA VAL A 77 -10.58 -4.52 -6.14
C VAL A 77 -9.57 -5.55 -6.65
N SER A 78 -10.05 -6.63 -7.26
CA SER A 78 -9.20 -7.52 -8.04
C SER A 78 -9.05 -6.97 -9.46
N ALA A 79 -7.88 -7.16 -10.07
CA ALA A 79 -7.60 -6.66 -11.43
C ALA A 79 -8.47 -7.30 -12.54
N ASP A 80 -9.18 -8.37 -12.23
CA ASP A 80 -10.14 -9.02 -13.12
C ASP A 80 -11.58 -8.51 -12.97
N TYR A 81 -11.83 -7.61 -11.99
CA TYR A 81 -13.14 -7.03 -11.82
C TYR A 81 -13.52 -6.09 -12.96
N ASP A 82 -14.82 -6.03 -13.23
CA ASP A 82 -15.36 -5.04 -14.13
C ASP A 82 -15.44 -3.66 -13.43
N PRO A 83 -15.19 -2.54 -14.14
CA PRO A 83 -15.31 -1.20 -13.56
C PRO A 83 -16.67 -0.88 -12.94
N SER A 84 -17.76 -1.54 -13.34
CA SER A 84 -19.08 -1.41 -12.70
C SER A 84 -19.08 -1.83 -11.23
N TYR A 85 -18.04 -2.55 -10.77
CA TYR A 85 -17.86 -2.86 -9.35
C TYR A 85 -17.81 -1.61 -8.46
N PHE A 86 -17.36 -0.47 -9.00
CA PHE A 86 -17.37 0.80 -8.28
C PHE A 86 -18.78 1.36 -8.03
N ASP A 87 -19.76 0.91 -8.80
CA ASP A 87 -21.17 1.32 -8.65
C ASP A 87 -21.95 0.38 -7.71
N LYS A 88 -21.27 -0.60 -7.09
CA LYS A 88 -21.88 -1.53 -6.16
C LYS A 88 -22.50 -0.81 -4.97
N GLU A 89 -23.80 -1.10 -4.74
CA GLU A 89 -24.52 -0.61 -3.60
C GLU A 89 -24.70 -1.69 -2.53
N ILE A 90 -24.73 -1.26 -1.28
CA ILE A 90 -25.05 -2.09 -0.12
C ILE A 90 -26.13 -1.39 0.72
N TYR A 91 -27.03 -2.17 1.30
CA TYR A 91 -27.98 -1.63 2.26
C TYR A 91 -27.31 -1.43 3.62
N VAL A 92 -27.39 -0.23 4.16
CA VAL A 92 -26.85 0.12 5.48
C VAL A 92 -28.01 0.33 6.46
N PRO A 93 -28.26 -0.62 7.39
CA PRO A 93 -29.42 -0.55 8.30
C PRO A 93 -29.46 0.72 9.15
N LEU A 94 -28.29 1.19 9.62
CA LEU A 94 -28.19 2.41 10.42
C LEU A 94 -28.59 3.68 9.65
N LEU A 95 -28.48 3.66 8.32
CA LEU A 95 -28.88 4.79 7.47
C LEU A 95 -30.28 4.57 6.86
N GLY A 96 -30.81 3.35 6.93
CA GLY A 96 -32.10 2.97 6.34
C GLY A 96 -32.15 3.06 4.81
N LYS A 97 -30.98 3.00 4.12
CA LYS A 97 -30.89 3.15 2.67
C LYS A 97 -29.73 2.37 2.06
N ASN A 98 -29.79 2.17 0.75
CA ASN A 98 -28.64 1.74 -0.02
C ASN A 98 -27.62 2.88 -0.16
N VAL A 99 -26.35 2.54 -0.13
CA VAL A 99 -25.24 3.45 -0.38
C VAL A 99 -24.26 2.82 -1.35
N ARG A 100 -23.70 3.61 -2.24
CA ARG A 100 -22.64 3.18 -3.13
C ARG A 100 -21.33 3.06 -2.33
N VAL A 101 -20.67 1.90 -2.41
CA VAL A 101 -19.45 1.63 -1.61
C VAL A 101 -18.34 2.63 -1.90
N ALA A 102 -18.17 2.99 -3.17
CA ALA A 102 -17.13 3.94 -3.58
C ALA A 102 -17.28 5.34 -2.95
N ASP A 103 -18.50 5.77 -2.58
CA ASP A 103 -18.73 7.07 -1.95
C ASP A 103 -18.20 7.15 -0.51
N TYR A 104 -17.93 6.00 0.09
CA TYR A 104 -17.41 5.89 1.47
C TYR A 104 -15.96 5.41 1.53
N ALA A 105 -15.38 5.06 0.38
CA ALA A 105 -14.00 4.61 0.31
C ALA A 105 -13.03 5.81 0.34
N SER A 106 -11.90 5.64 1.01
CA SER A 106 -10.81 6.61 1.07
C SER A 106 -9.66 6.23 0.12
N ALA A 107 -9.64 5.00 -0.38
CA ALA A 107 -8.67 4.51 -1.35
C ALA A 107 -9.22 3.32 -2.15
N CYS A 108 -8.68 3.11 -3.33
CA CYS A 108 -8.89 1.91 -4.16
C CYS A 108 -7.67 1.01 -4.05
N TYR A 109 -7.84 -0.16 -3.44
CA TYR A 109 -6.76 -1.14 -3.28
C TYR A 109 -6.87 -2.24 -4.33
N ILE A 110 -5.90 -2.28 -5.24
CA ILE A 110 -5.81 -3.24 -6.34
C ILE A 110 -4.81 -4.33 -5.97
N ARG A 111 -5.30 -5.50 -5.62
CA ARG A 111 -4.46 -6.70 -5.45
C ARG A 111 -4.45 -7.49 -6.74
N THR A 112 -3.26 -7.70 -7.28
CA THR A 112 -3.13 -8.36 -8.58
C THR A 112 -1.79 -9.06 -8.74
N LYS A 113 -1.69 -9.87 -9.79
CA LYS A 113 -0.48 -10.60 -10.16
C LYS A 113 0.44 -9.72 -11.00
N TRP A 114 1.75 -9.90 -10.85
CA TRP A 114 2.71 -9.28 -11.77
C TRP A 114 2.42 -9.66 -13.23
N SER A 115 2.11 -10.94 -13.50
CA SER A 115 1.76 -11.41 -14.86
C SER A 115 0.54 -10.72 -15.47
N VAL A 116 -0.38 -10.20 -14.67
CA VAL A 116 -1.54 -9.41 -15.12
C VAL A 116 -1.14 -7.97 -15.44
N LEU A 117 -0.26 -7.40 -14.61
CA LEU A 117 0.21 -6.02 -14.80
C LEU A 117 1.23 -5.90 -15.95
N ASN A 118 1.99 -6.97 -16.21
CA ASN A 118 3.06 -7.01 -17.20
C ASN A 118 2.97 -8.32 -18.00
N PRO A 119 2.01 -8.42 -18.92
CA PRO A 119 1.72 -9.67 -19.67
C PRO A 119 2.82 -10.09 -20.64
N ALA A 120 3.62 -9.14 -21.13
CA ALA A 120 4.79 -9.38 -21.95
C ALA A 120 5.89 -8.38 -21.62
N ASP A 121 7.14 -8.68 -22.00
CA ASP A 121 8.27 -7.80 -21.71
C ASP A 121 8.05 -6.40 -22.31
N GLY A 122 8.09 -5.38 -21.45
CA GLY A 122 7.85 -3.98 -21.81
C GLY A 122 6.39 -3.62 -22.10
N GLN A 123 5.45 -4.55 -21.95
CA GLN A 123 4.02 -4.26 -22.06
C GLN A 123 3.38 -4.20 -20.68
N TYR A 124 2.67 -3.12 -20.40
CA TYR A 124 2.08 -2.87 -19.09
C TYR A 124 0.57 -2.63 -19.21
N ALA A 125 -0.21 -3.40 -18.47
CA ALA A 125 -1.67 -3.40 -18.57
C ALA A 125 -2.30 -2.04 -18.23
N TRP A 126 -1.66 -1.22 -17.41
CA TRP A 126 -2.13 0.14 -17.13
C TRP A 126 -1.90 1.15 -18.27
N LYS A 127 -1.13 0.78 -19.30
CA LYS A 127 -0.92 1.57 -20.52
C LYS A 127 -1.80 1.11 -21.69
N ASP A 128 -2.51 -0.02 -21.53
CA ASP A 128 -3.39 -0.60 -22.53
C ASP A 128 -4.87 -0.25 -22.27
N PRO A 129 -5.50 0.63 -23.08
CA PRO A 129 -6.89 1.06 -22.86
C PRO A 129 -7.92 -0.08 -22.89
N ASP A 130 -7.60 -1.20 -23.53
CA ASP A 130 -8.49 -2.36 -23.60
C ASP A 130 -8.40 -3.23 -22.36
N SER A 131 -7.33 -3.11 -21.59
CA SER A 131 -7.14 -3.90 -20.38
C SER A 131 -8.12 -3.51 -19.27
N LYS A 132 -8.51 -4.48 -18.45
CA LYS A 132 -9.31 -4.24 -17.25
C LYS A 132 -8.57 -3.37 -16.23
N VAL A 133 -7.26 -3.56 -16.10
CA VAL A 133 -6.41 -2.78 -15.19
C VAL A 133 -6.46 -1.30 -15.54
N TYR A 134 -6.27 -0.95 -16.81
CA TYR A 134 -6.38 0.43 -17.27
C TYR A 134 -7.74 1.03 -16.89
N LYS A 135 -8.83 0.32 -17.23
CA LYS A 135 -10.20 0.77 -16.96
C LYS A 135 -10.46 0.95 -15.46
N LEU A 136 -9.97 0.05 -14.60
CA LEU A 136 -10.08 0.17 -13.14
C LEU A 136 -9.28 1.38 -12.62
N VAL A 137 -8.06 1.59 -13.11
CA VAL A 137 -7.23 2.74 -12.75
C VAL A 137 -7.90 4.05 -13.15
N GLN A 138 -8.42 4.15 -14.39
CA GLN A 138 -9.13 5.34 -14.83
C GLN A 138 -10.39 5.60 -14.01
N LYS A 139 -11.14 4.56 -13.65
CA LYS A 139 -12.34 4.69 -12.83
C LYS A 139 -12.02 5.16 -11.41
N ALA A 140 -10.94 4.65 -10.81
CA ALA A 140 -10.49 5.12 -9.50
C ALA A 140 -10.08 6.61 -9.54
N ARG A 141 -9.35 7.03 -10.61
CA ARG A 141 -8.96 8.44 -10.83
C ARG A 141 -10.18 9.35 -11.03
N GLU A 142 -11.16 8.91 -11.83
CA GLU A 142 -12.44 9.64 -12.02
C GLU A 142 -13.15 9.88 -10.68
N LEU A 143 -13.18 8.88 -9.82
CA LEU A 143 -13.78 8.93 -8.49
C LEU A 143 -12.89 9.60 -7.44
N LYS A 144 -11.71 10.05 -7.81
CA LYS A 144 -10.70 10.66 -6.91
C LYS A 144 -10.32 9.74 -5.74
N LEU A 145 -10.31 8.43 -5.98
CA LEU A 145 -9.84 7.44 -5.03
C LEU A 145 -8.35 7.20 -5.26
N PRO A 146 -7.47 7.58 -4.33
CA PRO A 146 -6.05 7.25 -4.43
C PRO A 146 -5.86 5.74 -4.52
N ILE A 147 -4.95 5.31 -5.40
CA ILE A 147 -4.74 3.90 -5.70
C ILE A 147 -3.69 3.32 -4.74
N ALA A 148 -3.94 2.12 -4.27
CA ALA A 148 -2.95 1.31 -3.59
C ALA A 148 -2.80 -0.02 -4.33
N PHE A 149 -1.55 -0.51 -4.44
CA PHE A 149 -1.27 -1.79 -5.09
C PHE A 149 -0.69 -2.81 -4.12
N ARG A 150 -1.15 -4.07 -4.27
CA ARG A 150 -0.38 -5.25 -3.89
C ARG A 150 -0.08 -6.06 -5.13
N VAL A 151 1.19 -6.17 -5.47
CA VAL A 151 1.66 -6.98 -6.59
C VAL A 151 2.12 -8.33 -6.08
N VAL A 152 1.48 -9.40 -6.56
CA VAL A 152 1.80 -10.77 -6.15
C VAL A 152 2.68 -11.42 -7.21
N VAL A 153 3.87 -11.87 -6.81
CA VAL A 153 4.81 -12.60 -7.68
C VAL A 153 4.74 -14.12 -7.47
N ASP A 154 4.22 -14.55 -6.31
CA ASP A 154 4.01 -15.95 -5.97
C ASP A 154 2.69 -16.12 -5.22
N GLY A 155 1.70 -16.65 -5.87
CA GLY A 155 0.34 -16.77 -5.33
C GLY A 155 -0.05 -18.17 -4.88
N ARG A 156 0.88 -19.12 -4.82
CA ARG A 156 0.63 -20.50 -4.41
C ARG A 156 -0.54 -21.18 -5.15
N ASP A 157 -1.77 -20.76 -4.89
CA ASP A 157 -3.04 -21.31 -5.40
C ASP A 157 -3.70 -20.47 -6.49
N GLN A 158 -3.10 -19.35 -6.88
CA GLN A 158 -3.70 -18.38 -7.79
C GLN A 158 -3.18 -18.46 -9.24
N GLY A 159 -2.49 -19.55 -9.62
CA GLY A 159 -1.90 -19.74 -10.94
C GLY A 159 -0.61 -18.93 -11.15
N ALA A 160 -0.20 -18.73 -12.40
CA ALA A 160 1.04 -18.01 -12.72
C ALA A 160 0.98 -16.56 -12.28
N ASN A 161 1.82 -16.17 -11.30
CA ASN A 161 1.87 -14.81 -10.77
C ASN A 161 3.06 -14.03 -11.34
N THR A 162 4.24 -14.64 -11.43
CA THR A 162 5.37 -14.13 -12.21
C THR A 162 5.10 -14.38 -13.70
N PRO A 163 5.36 -13.39 -14.59
CA PRO A 163 5.13 -13.56 -16.02
C PRO A 163 5.96 -14.69 -16.63
N GLN A 164 5.38 -15.43 -17.58
CA GLN A 164 6.06 -16.57 -18.20
C GLN A 164 7.34 -16.17 -18.93
N PHE A 165 7.38 -14.99 -19.57
CA PHE A 165 8.57 -14.50 -20.27
C PHE A 165 9.80 -14.37 -19.38
N VAL A 166 9.63 -14.20 -18.05
CA VAL A 166 10.74 -14.17 -17.08
C VAL A 166 11.39 -15.54 -16.98
N TYR A 167 10.59 -16.58 -16.93
CA TYR A 167 11.07 -17.98 -16.90
C TYR A 167 11.61 -18.42 -18.27
N ASP A 168 11.00 -17.97 -19.37
CA ASP A 168 11.49 -18.22 -20.73
C ASP A 168 12.86 -17.59 -20.98
N ALA A 169 13.14 -16.48 -20.28
CA ALA A 169 14.46 -15.86 -20.28
C ALA A 169 15.50 -16.59 -19.41
N GLY A 170 15.11 -17.67 -18.72
CA GLY A 170 15.97 -18.53 -17.95
C GLY A 170 15.98 -18.30 -16.43
N ALA A 171 15.06 -17.51 -15.88
CA ALA A 171 14.95 -17.35 -14.44
C ALA A 171 14.71 -18.67 -13.71
N GLU A 172 15.42 -18.90 -12.66
CA GLU A 172 15.28 -20.10 -11.83
C GLU A 172 14.00 -20.05 -10.98
N TYR A 173 13.44 -21.22 -10.74
CA TYR A 173 12.24 -21.36 -9.92
C TYR A 173 12.23 -22.68 -9.16
N ALA A 174 11.55 -22.70 -8.02
CA ALA A 174 11.07 -23.90 -7.38
C ALA A 174 9.66 -24.24 -7.89
N MET A 175 9.32 -25.52 -7.88
CA MET A 175 7.93 -25.91 -8.10
C MET A 175 7.14 -25.62 -6.83
N SER A 176 5.97 -25.06 -6.99
CA SER A 176 5.00 -24.95 -5.90
C SER A 176 4.60 -26.32 -5.40
N GLU A 177 3.77 -26.35 -4.39
CA GLU A 177 3.26 -27.61 -3.81
C GLU A 177 2.93 -28.68 -4.86
N PRO A 178 3.12 -29.98 -4.56
CA PRO A 178 2.77 -31.07 -5.46
C PRO A 178 1.33 -31.03 -5.98
N LYS A 179 0.43 -30.40 -5.22
CA LYS A 179 -0.97 -30.17 -5.60
C LYS A 179 -1.10 -29.22 -6.81
N TYR A 180 -0.09 -28.39 -7.06
CA TYR A 180 -0.11 -27.38 -8.13
C TYR A 180 1.17 -27.47 -8.98
N PRO A 181 1.33 -28.55 -9.73
CA PRO A 181 2.60 -28.87 -10.42
C PRO A 181 2.97 -27.90 -11.55
N ASP A 182 2.01 -27.11 -12.02
CA ASP A 182 2.16 -26.09 -13.06
C ASP A 182 2.55 -24.71 -12.50
N ARG A 183 2.63 -24.57 -11.19
CA ARG A 183 2.91 -23.28 -10.55
C ARG A 183 4.35 -23.16 -10.13
N LYS A 184 4.98 -22.11 -10.62
CA LYS A 184 6.37 -21.77 -10.38
C LYS A 184 6.48 -20.71 -9.30
N THR A 185 7.38 -20.93 -8.35
CA THR A 185 7.77 -19.97 -7.32
C THR A 185 9.11 -19.38 -7.72
N PRO A 186 9.23 -18.07 -7.99
CA PRO A 186 10.49 -17.47 -8.41
C PRO A 186 11.50 -17.48 -7.25
N MET A 187 12.78 -17.57 -7.61
CA MET A 187 13.88 -17.43 -6.67
C MET A 187 14.33 -15.98 -6.62
N PRO A 188 14.21 -15.28 -5.47
CA PRO A 188 14.47 -13.84 -5.40
C PRO A 188 15.95 -13.49 -5.60
N GLN A 189 16.87 -14.43 -5.40
CA GLN A 189 18.31 -14.23 -5.64
C GLN A 189 18.71 -14.44 -7.11
N ASP A 190 17.82 -14.97 -7.96
CA ASP A 190 18.12 -15.20 -9.35
C ASP A 190 18.32 -13.87 -10.10
N PRO A 191 19.46 -13.66 -10.80
CA PRO A 191 19.77 -12.37 -11.43
C PRO A 191 18.86 -12.05 -12.61
N ILE A 192 18.28 -13.06 -13.26
CA ILE A 192 17.32 -12.85 -14.37
C ILE A 192 15.98 -12.37 -13.80
N PHE A 193 15.51 -13.04 -12.74
CA PHE A 193 14.32 -12.60 -12.02
C PHE A 193 14.50 -11.15 -11.53
N GLN A 194 15.58 -10.84 -10.84
CA GLN A 194 15.87 -9.49 -10.31
C GLN A 194 15.84 -8.44 -11.40
N ARG A 195 16.52 -8.68 -12.53
CA ARG A 195 16.56 -7.75 -13.67
C ARG A 195 15.16 -7.41 -14.21
N TYR A 196 14.31 -8.41 -14.38
CA TYR A 196 12.96 -8.18 -14.88
C TYR A 196 12.05 -7.55 -13.84
N TYR A 197 12.22 -7.92 -12.58
CA TYR A 197 11.45 -7.34 -11.49
C TYR A 197 11.81 -5.87 -11.26
N GLU A 198 13.09 -5.52 -11.29
CA GLU A 198 13.56 -4.13 -11.25
C GLU A 198 13.01 -3.29 -12.41
N LYS A 199 13.01 -3.84 -13.63
CA LYS A 199 12.42 -3.19 -14.80
C LYS A 199 10.92 -2.94 -14.62
N PHE A 200 10.20 -3.92 -14.08
CA PHE A 200 8.78 -3.79 -13.77
C PHE A 200 8.53 -2.73 -12.69
N VAL A 201 9.27 -2.77 -11.60
CA VAL A 201 9.14 -1.80 -10.49
C VAL A 201 9.46 -0.39 -10.97
N ALA A 202 10.48 -0.21 -11.82
CA ALA A 202 10.79 1.10 -12.41
C ALA A 202 9.64 1.64 -13.26
N ALA A 203 9.02 0.80 -14.09
CA ALA A 203 7.86 1.19 -14.91
C ALA A 203 6.60 1.47 -14.05
N LEU A 204 6.40 0.70 -12.98
CA LEU A 204 5.32 0.96 -12.03
C LEU A 204 5.53 2.30 -11.32
N ALA A 205 6.77 2.60 -10.91
CA ALA A 205 7.10 3.86 -10.27
C ALA A 205 6.96 5.06 -11.22
N GLU A 206 7.31 4.89 -12.50
CA GLU A 206 7.10 5.94 -13.51
C GLU A 206 5.64 6.38 -13.59
N GLU A 207 4.69 5.44 -13.48
CA GLU A 207 3.25 5.71 -13.59
C GLU A 207 2.61 6.10 -12.25
N PHE A 208 3.03 5.46 -11.15
CA PHE A 208 2.30 5.51 -9.88
C PHE A 208 3.08 6.15 -8.72
N ASN A 209 4.23 6.81 -8.96
CA ASN A 209 4.96 7.52 -7.91
C ASN A 209 4.48 8.97 -7.74
N ASP A 210 3.18 9.19 -7.83
CA ASP A 210 2.54 10.47 -7.60
C ASP A 210 1.63 10.39 -6.37
N PRO A 211 1.92 11.09 -5.27
CA PRO A 211 1.14 11.04 -4.04
C PRO A 211 -0.28 11.64 -4.17
N GLU A 212 -0.58 12.35 -5.24
CA GLU A 212 -1.93 12.83 -5.52
C GLU A 212 -2.85 11.68 -5.93
N TYR A 213 -2.30 10.67 -6.65
CA TYR A 213 -3.07 9.56 -7.22
C TYR A 213 -2.76 8.21 -6.58
N THR A 214 -1.68 8.11 -5.80
CA THR A 214 -1.25 6.87 -5.18
C THR A 214 -1.18 7.01 -3.67
N SER A 215 -1.91 6.17 -2.96
CA SER A 215 -1.93 6.14 -1.50
C SER A 215 -0.72 5.40 -0.94
N PHE A 216 -0.54 4.15 -1.36
CA PHE A 216 0.61 3.32 -0.99
C PHE A 216 0.80 2.17 -1.98
N ILE A 217 1.98 1.58 -1.94
CA ILE A 217 2.30 0.32 -2.62
C ILE A 217 2.82 -0.64 -1.55
N ASP A 218 2.23 -1.82 -1.44
CA ASP A 218 2.73 -2.85 -0.54
C ASP A 218 4.15 -3.24 -0.95
N GLY A 219 5.09 -3.09 -0.02
CA GLY A 219 6.52 -3.24 -0.29
C GLY A 219 6.99 -4.68 -0.53
N TYR A 220 6.15 -5.67 -0.25
CA TYR A 220 6.46 -7.08 -0.45
C TYR A 220 5.81 -7.59 -1.73
N GLY A 221 6.61 -7.73 -2.80
CA GLY A 221 6.21 -8.53 -3.94
C GLY A 221 6.47 -10.03 -3.71
N LEU A 222 7.42 -10.35 -2.83
CA LEU A 222 7.93 -11.70 -2.60
C LEU A 222 7.14 -12.49 -1.56
N GLY A 223 7.30 -13.82 -1.64
CA GLY A 223 6.61 -14.76 -0.78
C GLY A 223 5.17 -15.03 -1.20
N LYS A 224 4.55 -15.99 -0.55
CA LYS A 224 3.17 -16.38 -0.89
C LYS A 224 2.24 -15.18 -0.70
N TRP A 225 1.43 -14.94 -1.72
CA TRP A 225 0.45 -13.82 -1.78
C TRP A 225 1.04 -12.40 -1.62
N GLY A 226 2.37 -12.26 -1.73
CA GLY A 226 3.06 -11.00 -1.47
C GLY A 226 3.16 -10.65 0.01
N GLU A 227 3.15 -11.66 0.90
CA GLU A 227 3.13 -11.46 2.35
C GLU A 227 4.49 -11.74 3.03
N GLY A 228 5.54 -11.94 2.23
CA GLY A 228 6.92 -12.09 2.72
C GLY A 228 7.23 -13.41 3.43
N HIS A 229 6.33 -14.41 3.37
CA HIS A 229 6.55 -15.72 3.96
C HIS A 229 6.69 -16.80 2.89
N SER A 230 7.27 -17.97 3.28
CA SER A 230 7.45 -19.13 2.39
C SER A 230 8.14 -18.79 1.07
N VAL A 231 9.18 -17.98 1.15
CA VAL A 231 10.00 -17.62 -0.01
C VAL A 231 10.91 -18.78 -0.36
N ALA A 232 10.95 -19.20 -1.62
CA ALA A 232 11.85 -20.24 -2.09
C ALA A 232 13.24 -19.67 -2.37
N TYR A 233 14.26 -20.27 -1.79
CA TYR A 233 15.68 -19.93 -2.07
C TYR A 233 16.41 -21.08 -2.77
N ASN A 234 15.83 -22.27 -2.82
CA ASN A 234 16.36 -23.45 -3.48
C ASN A 234 15.27 -24.14 -4.28
N LYS A 235 15.68 -24.94 -5.28
CA LYS A 235 14.72 -25.70 -6.14
C LYS A 235 13.91 -26.73 -5.34
N ASP A 236 14.44 -27.17 -4.22
CA ASP A 236 13.82 -28.16 -3.33
C ASP A 236 12.95 -27.51 -2.22
N ASP A 237 12.91 -26.19 -2.15
CA ASP A 237 12.04 -25.48 -1.24
C ASP A 237 10.58 -25.64 -1.68
N VAL A 238 9.92 -26.62 -1.12
CA VAL A 238 8.49 -26.90 -1.33
C VAL A 238 7.74 -26.36 -0.12
N SER A 239 6.86 -25.41 -0.31
CA SER A 239 6.08 -24.79 0.76
C SER A 239 4.63 -25.23 0.75
#